data_6136bc99898a6ae836b43d94e71a79be
#
_entry.id   6136bc99898a6ae836b43d94e71a79be
#
_cell.length_a   1.000
_cell.length_b   1.000
_cell.length_c   1.000
_cell.angle_alpha   90.00
_cell.angle_beta   90.00
_cell.angle_gamma   90.00
#
_symmetry.space_group_name_H-M   'P 1'
#
loop_
_entity.id
_entity.type
_entity.pdbx_description
1 polymer ?
#
loop_
_entity_poly.entity_id
_entity_poly.type
_entity_poly.pdbx_seq_one_letter_code
_entity_poly.pdbx_strand_id
1 'polypeptide(L)'
;MNVHKIVWQEGMLLRPQHLQHNDRYYDNQMKARTQLLGSYNWGFLALELDRQFLNMGKLVISQASGVLPDGSLFELGGNTEPLALDVPPNTSNVPIYLALPLVTGNHIEARRPEQAEVLARYTAYDLEVALSLIHI
;
A
#
# COMPACT_ATOMS: atom_id res chain seq x y z
N MET A 1 -5.93 8.09 -17.10
CA MET A 1 -4.59 8.71 -17.29
C MET A 1 -3.82 7.84 -18.29
N ASN A 2 -3.51 8.33 -19.45
CA ASN A 2 -2.75 7.55 -20.43
C ASN A 2 -1.28 7.54 -20.00
N VAL A 3 -0.83 6.42 -19.47
CA VAL A 3 0.57 6.18 -19.12
C VAL A 3 1.20 5.43 -20.29
N HIS A 4 2.16 6.06 -20.96
CA HIS A 4 2.85 5.46 -22.10
C HIS A 4 4.01 4.58 -21.61
N LYS A 5 4.26 3.49 -22.34
CA LYS A 5 5.40 2.60 -22.04
C LYS A 5 6.72 3.33 -22.33
N ILE A 6 7.69 3.16 -21.44
CA ILE A 6 9.08 3.59 -21.72
C ILE A 6 9.74 2.53 -22.59
N VAL A 7 10.36 2.99 -23.68
CA VAL A 7 11.19 2.13 -24.55
C VAL A 7 12.65 2.35 -24.15
N TRP A 8 13.24 1.32 -23.59
CA TRP A 8 14.64 1.32 -23.16
C TRP A 8 15.55 1.18 -24.39
N GLN A 9 16.54 2.09 -24.49
CA GLN A 9 17.51 2.08 -25.58
C GLN A 9 18.92 2.21 -25.02
N GLU A 10 19.89 1.64 -25.73
CA GLU A 10 21.31 1.80 -25.39
C GLU A 10 21.71 3.27 -25.45
N GLY A 11 22.51 3.73 -24.48
CA GLY A 11 22.92 5.14 -24.37
C GLY A 11 21.88 6.09 -23.79
N MET A 12 20.70 5.61 -23.40
CA MET A 12 19.67 6.43 -22.74
C MET A 12 20.13 6.85 -21.34
N LEU A 13 20.07 8.16 -21.05
CA LEU A 13 20.32 8.66 -19.71
C LEU A 13 19.19 8.21 -18.75
N LEU A 14 19.52 7.32 -17.84
CA LEU A 14 18.59 6.82 -16.83
C LEU A 14 18.34 7.87 -15.76
N ARG A 15 17.07 8.20 -15.54
CA ARG A 15 16.63 9.12 -14.48
C ARG A 15 15.60 8.41 -13.59
N PRO A 16 15.47 8.76 -12.29
CA PRO A 16 14.47 8.21 -11.40
C PRO A 16 13.04 8.28 -11.97
N GLN A 17 12.72 9.35 -12.69
CA GLN A 17 11.41 9.54 -13.33
C GLN A 17 11.09 8.45 -14.37
N HIS A 18 12.09 7.90 -15.06
CA HIS A 18 11.87 6.80 -16.00
C HIS A 18 11.46 5.53 -15.27
N LEU A 19 12.09 5.23 -14.12
CA LEU A 19 11.73 4.08 -13.30
C LEU A 19 10.32 4.23 -12.74
N GLN A 20 10.01 5.36 -12.12
CA GLN A 20 8.68 5.65 -11.58
C GLN A 20 7.59 5.58 -12.64
N HIS A 21 7.87 6.08 -13.84
CA HIS A 21 6.92 6.03 -14.95
C HIS A 21 6.70 4.60 -15.45
N ASN A 22 7.75 3.80 -15.49
CA ASN A 22 7.67 2.40 -15.86
C ASN A 22 6.84 1.60 -14.85
N ASP A 23 7.05 1.83 -13.56
CA ASP A 23 6.25 1.20 -12.50
C ASP A 23 4.77 1.56 -12.62
N ARG A 24 4.45 2.84 -12.78
CA ARG A 24 3.07 3.30 -12.99
C ARG A 24 2.42 2.70 -14.25
N TYR A 25 3.19 2.50 -15.31
CA TYR A 25 2.69 1.85 -16.52
C TYR A 25 2.25 0.42 -16.22
N TYR A 26 3.07 -0.38 -15.54
CA TYR A 26 2.72 -1.76 -15.21
C TYR A 26 1.59 -1.85 -14.19
N ASP A 27 1.57 -1.01 -13.18
CA ASP A 27 0.46 -0.93 -12.23
C ASP A 27 -0.87 -0.66 -12.93
N ASN A 28 -0.91 0.30 -13.84
CA ASN A 28 -2.11 0.61 -14.61
C ASN A 28 -2.53 -0.55 -15.52
N GLN A 29 -1.58 -1.27 -16.12
CA GLN A 29 -1.86 -2.46 -16.92
C GLN A 29 -2.48 -3.58 -16.06
N MET A 30 -1.94 -3.81 -14.88
CA MET A 30 -2.47 -4.81 -13.94
C MET A 30 -3.88 -4.44 -13.49
N LYS A 31 -4.09 -3.20 -13.07
CA LYS A 31 -5.40 -2.68 -12.65
C LYS A 31 -6.44 -2.79 -13.75
N ALA A 32 -6.11 -2.38 -14.97
CA ALA A 32 -7.02 -2.46 -16.09
C ALA A 32 -7.44 -3.92 -16.41
N ARG A 33 -6.51 -4.85 -16.37
CA ARG A 33 -6.80 -6.27 -16.59
C ARG A 33 -7.68 -6.85 -15.48
N THR A 34 -7.40 -6.50 -14.22
CA THR A 34 -8.16 -6.98 -13.07
C THR A 34 -9.59 -6.44 -13.10
N GLN A 35 -9.80 -5.19 -13.51
CA GLN A 35 -11.13 -4.57 -13.64
C GLN A 35 -12.03 -5.31 -14.65
N LEU A 36 -11.44 -5.91 -15.69
CA LEU A 36 -12.20 -6.70 -16.67
C LEU A 36 -12.69 -8.05 -16.14
N LEU A 37 -12.11 -8.55 -15.04
CA LEU A 37 -12.50 -9.82 -14.43
C LEU A 37 -13.80 -9.72 -13.62
N GLY A 38 -14.23 -8.51 -13.23
CA GLY A 38 -15.49 -8.28 -12.52
C GLY A 38 -15.45 -7.02 -11.65
N SER A 39 -16.63 -6.59 -11.21
CA SER A 39 -16.79 -5.37 -10.41
C SER A 39 -16.42 -5.52 -8.93
N TYR A 40 -16.28 -6.76 -8.43
CA TYR A 40 -16.05 -7.05 -7.01
C TYR A 40 -14.74 -7.78 -6.76
N ASN A 41 -13.71 -7.51 -7.55
CA ASN A 41 -12.37 -8.11 -7.38
C ASN A 41 -11.55 -7.34 -6.35
N TRP A 42 -12.16 -7.03 -5.20
CA TRP A 42 -11.53 -6.36 -4.07
C TRP A 42 -12.09 -6.87 -2.75
N GLY A 43 -11.35 -6.69 -1.68
CA GLY A 43 -11.73 -7.12 -0.34
C GLY A 43 -10.55 -7.72 0.41
N PHE A 44 -10.83 -8.30 1.56
CA PHE A 44 -9.83 -8.98 2.37
C PHE A 44 -9.56 -10.39 1.85
N LEU A 45 -8.29 -10.73 1.70
CA LEU A 45 -7.81 -12.11 1.53
C LEU A 45 -7.59 -12.78 2.88
N ALA A 46 -7.09 -12.01 3.85
CA ALA A 46 -6.93 -12.43 5.23
C ALA A 46 -7.25 -11.25 6.16
N LEU A 47 -7.84 -11.54 7.31
CA LEU A 47 -8.12 -10.57 8.36
C LEU A 47 -8.07 -11.25 9.72
N GLU A 48 -7.16 -10.83 10.57
CA GLU A 48 -7.05 -11.28 11.96
C GLU A 48 -7.19 -10.11 12.91
N LEU A 49 -8.16 -10.24 13.81
CA LEU A 49 -8.40 -9.26 14.87
C LEU A 49 -7.92 -9.81 16.20
N ASP A 50 -7.22 -8.99 16.96
CA ASP A 50 -6.85 -9.34 18.33
C ASP A 50 -8.04 -9.12 19.26
N ARG A 51 -8.66 -10.24 19.65
CA ARG A 51 -9.87 -10.23 20.50
C ARG A 51 -9.59 -9.80 21.93
N GLN A 52 -8.38 -9.86 22.41
CA GLN A 52 -8.04 -9.46 23.77
C GLN A 52 -8.26 -7.96 23.98
N PHE A 53 -7.93 -7.17 22.97
CA PHE A 53 -8.10 -5.71 23.02
C PHE A 53 -9.56 -5.26 22.86
N LEU A 54 -10.44 -6.08 22.28
CA LEU A 54 -11.87 -5.73 22.16
C LEU A 54 -12.52 -5.52 23.53
N ASN A 55 -12.14 -6.33 24.52
CA ASN A 55 -12.64 -6.18 25.88
C ASN A 55 -12.15 -4.90 26.57
N MET A 56 -11.09 -4.29 26.04
CA MET A 56 -10.52 -3.04 26.53
C MET A 56 -11.02 -1.83 25.74
N GLY A 57 -12.01 -2.00 24.86
CA GLY A 57 -12.55 -0.94 24.02
C GLY A 57 -11.62 -0.55 22.85
N LYS A 58 -10.77 -1.47 22.41
CA LYS A 58 -9.88 -1.25 21.26
C LYS A 58 -10.10 -2.30 20.18
N LEU A 59 -10.20 -1.85 18.95
CA LEU A 59 -10.12 -2.73 17.78
C LEU A 59 -8.68 -2.76 17.30
N VAL A 60 -8.07 -3.93 17.34
CA VAL A 60 -6.68 -4.12 16.87
C VAL A 60 -6.67 -5.14 15.74
N ILE A 61 -6.12 -4.74 14.60
CA ILE A 61 -5.86 -5.62 13.46
C ILE A 61 -4.42 -6.09 13.58
N SER A 62 -4.23 -7.37 13.89
CA SER A 62 -2.92 -8.00 13.99
C SER A 62 -2.36 -8.36 12.62
N GLN A 63 -3.22 -8.82 11.73
CA GLN A 63 -2.84 -9.14 10.36
C GLN A 63 -4.02 -8.88 9.41
N ALA A 64 -3.73 -8.28 8.27
CA ALA A 64 -4.70 -8.16 7.19
C ALA A 64 -3.99 -8.08 5.84
N SER A 65 -4.58 -8.68 4.83
CA SER A 65 -4.13 -8.53 3.44
C SER A 65 -5.32 -8.51 2.51
N GLY A 66 -5.16 -7.88 1.38
CA GLY A 66 -6.25 -7.81 0.41
C GLY A 66 -6.01 -6.84 -0.71
N VAL A 67 -7.10 -6.52 -1.40
CA VAL A 67 -7.15 -5.62 -2.54
C VAL A 67 -8.16 -4.51 -2.26
N LEU A 68 -7.76 -3.28 -2.42
CA LEU A 68 -8.64 -2.12 -2.32
C LEU A 68 -9.47 -1.92 -3.61
N PRO A 69 -10.59 -1.16 -3.57
CA PRO A 69 -11.43 -0.94 -4.75
C PRO A 69 -10.70 -0.32 -5.94
N ASP A 70 -9.61 0.40 -5.71
CA ASP A 70 -8.75 0.98 -6.74
C ASP A 70 -7.75 -0.02 -7.35
N GLY A 71 -7.80 -1.29 -6.92
CA GLY A 71 -6.90 -2.37 -7.32
C GLY A 71 -5.55 -2.36 -6.60
N SER A 72 -5.35 -1.51 -5.59
CA SER A 72 -4.14 -1.50 -4.80
C SER A 72 -4.10 -2.66 -3.82
N LEU A 73 -2.98 -3.37 -3.79
CA LEU A 73 -2.73 -4.39 -2.78
C LEU A 73 -2.35 -3.73 -1.46
N PHE A 74 -2.79 -4.33 -0.36
CA PHE A 74 -2.33 -3.96 0.97
C PHE A 74 -1.99 -5.21 1.79
N GLU A 75 -1.02 -5.05 2.66
CA GLU A 75 -0.61 -6.07 3.61
C GLU A 75 -0.24 -5.39 4.93
N LEU A 76 -0.83 -5.87 6.02
CA LEU A 76 -0.60 -5.44 7.40
C LEU A 76 -0.20 -6.66 8.22
N GLY A 77 0.77 -6.49 9.09
CA GLY A 77 1.30 -7.56 9.94
C GLY A 77 2.79 -7.79 9.73
N GLY A 78 3.35 -8.85 10.31
CA GLY A 78 4.78 -9.12 10.27
C GLY A 78 5.60 -8.04 10.98
N ASN A 79 6.36 -7.26 10.24
CA ASN A 79 7.24 -6.21 10.76
C ASN A 79 6.56 -4.83 10.89
N THR A 80 5.28 -4.72 10.51
CA THR A 80 4.53 -3.47 10.65
C THR A 80 3.80 -3.41 11.99
N GLU A 81 3.70 -2.21 12.57
CA GLU A 81 2.92 -2.02 13.79
C GLU A 81 1.44 -2.37 13.54
N PRO A 82 0.79 -3.07 14.48
CA PRO A 82 -0.63 -3.36 14.39
C PRO A 82 -1.44 -2.07 14.33
N LEU A 83 -2.48 -2.05 13.49
CA LEU A 83 -3.42 -0.94 13.47
C LEU A 83 -4.37 -1.06 14.65
N ALA A 84 -4.43 -0.04 15.48
CA ALA A 84 -5.31 0.05 16.63
C ALA A 84 -6.25 1.26 16.52
N LEU A 85 -7.52 1.04 16.83
CA LEU A 85 -8.55 2.07 16.88
C LEU A 85 -9.26 2.00 18.22
N ASP A 86 -9.32 3.12 18.94
CA ASP A 86 -10.13 3.23 20.16
C ASP A 86 -11.61 3.31 19.80
N VAL A 87 -12.39 2.42 20.39
CA VAL A 87 -13.85 2.37 20.19
C VAL A 87 -14.52 3.10 21.36
N PRO A 88 -15.25 4.20 21.13
CA PRO A 88 -15.95 4.91 22.18
C PRO A 88 -16.94 4.03 22.92
N PRO A 89 -17.17 4.22 24.23
CA PRO A 89 -18.17 3.48 24.97
C PRO A 89 -19.59 3.72 24.38
N ASN A 90 -20.45 2.72 24.48
CA ASN A 90 -21.81 2.73 23.92
C ASN A 90 -21.88 2.80 22.38
N THR A 91 -20.82 2.41 21.68
CA THR A 91 -20.82 2.29 20.23
C THR A 91 -21.44 0.94 19.83
N SER A 92 -22.46 0.97 18.98
CA SER A 92 -23.03 -0.24 18.39
C SER A 92 -23.43 -0.01 16.94
N ASN A 93 -23.27 -1.03 16.10
CA ASN A 93 -23.65 -1.01 14.68
C ASN A 93 -22.99 0.13 13.86
N VAL A 94 -21.78 0.52 14.22
CA VAL A 94 -20.99 1.52 13.47
C VAL A 94 -20.02 0.80 12.54
N PRO A 95 -20.05 1.08 11.23
CA PRO A 95 -19.10 0.49 10.31
C PRO A 95 -17.70 1.09 10.54
N ILE A 96 -16.68 0.25 10.46
CA ILE A 96 -15.27 0.64 10.53
C ILE A 96 -14.64 0.34 9.18
N TYR A 97 -13.92 1.31 8.63
CA TYR A 97 -13.33 1.21 7.31
C TYR A 97 -11.80 1.20 7.41
N LEU A 98 -11.17 0.28 6.68
CA LEU A 98 -9.76 0.37 6.36
C LEU A 98 -9.64 1.23 5.10
N ALA A 99 -8.91 2.33 5.19
CA ALA A 99 -8.79 3.29 4.11
C ALA A 99 -7.32 3.59 3.78
N LEU A 100 -7.06 3.83 2.52
CA LEU A 100 -5.77 4.25 2.01
C LEU A 100 -5.96 5.52 1.16
N PRO A 101 -5.09 6.54 1.27
CA PRO A 101 -5.19 7.74 0.44
C PRO A 101 -5.19 7.40 -1.05
N LEU A 102 -6.05 8.05 -1.82
CA LEU A 102 -6.05 7.90 -3.28
C LEU A 102 -4.80 8.54 -3.89
N VAL A 103 -4.31 7.94 -4.97
CA VAL A 103 -3.24 8.55 -5.78
C VAL A 103 -3.83 9.72 -6.56
N THR A 104 -3.51 10.93 -6.15
CA THR A 104 -3.87 12.17 -6.86
C THR A 104 -2.59 12.88 -7.27
N GLY A 105 -2.65 13.69 -8.34
CA GLY A 105 -1.46 14.34 -8.92
C GLY A 105 -0.65 15.23 -7.97
N ASN A 106 -1.23 15.63 -6.83
CA ASN A 106 -0.61 16.50 -5.83
C ASN A 106 -0.34 15.79 -4.49
N HIS A 107 -0.46 14.48 -4.42
CA HIS A 107 -0.25 13.73 -3.17
C HIS A 107 1.20 13.29 -2.99
N ILE A 108 1.67 13.37 -1.75
CA ILE A 108 2.93 12.75 -1.32
C ILE A 108 2.69 11.24 -1.32
N GLU A 109 3.31 10.55 -2.26
CA GLU A 109 3.13 9.10 -2.44
C GLU A 109 3.82 8.31 -1.33
N ALA A 110 4.99 8.76 -0.90
CA ALA A 110 5.76 8.14 0.18
C ALA A 110 6.20 9.17 1.21
N ARG A 111 6.13 8.81 2.49
CA ARG A 111 6.66 9.59 3.61
C ARG A 111 7.85 8.90 4.24
N ARG A 112 8.68 9.64 4.97
CA ARG A 112 9.68 9.06 5.87
C ARG A 112 9.07 8.76 7.25
N PRO A 113 9.64 7.85 8.04
CA PRO A 113 9.12 7.51 9.38
C PRO A 113 8.97 8.73 10.29
N GLU A 114 9.86 9.71 10.18
CA GLU A 114 9.84 10.94 10.98
C GLU A 114 8.66 11.86 10.63
N GLN A 115 8.01 11.64 9.50
CA GLN A 115 6.86 12.42 8.99
C GLN A 115 5.54 11.71 9.30
N ALA A 116 5.35 11.23 10.52
CA ALA A 116 4.18 10.42 10.90
C ALA A 116 2.82 11.11 10.66
N GLU A 117 2.76 12.45 10.71
CA GLU A 117 1.55 13.23 10.49
C GLU A 117 1.15 13.36 9.02
N VAL A 118 2.05 13.03 8.10
CA VAL A 118 1.77 13.12 6.66
C VAL A 118 1.03 11.89 6.20
N LEU A 119 -0.18 12.08 5.65
CA LEU A 119 -0.92 11.00 5.00
C LEU A 119 -0.24 10.64 3.68
N ALA A 120 0.34 9.45 3.62
CA ALA A 120 0.97 8.90 2.43
C ALA A 120 0.62 7.43 2.26
N ARG A 121 0.73 6.93 1.03
CA ARG A 121 0.45 5.51 0.73
C ARG A 121 1.55 4.59 1.21
N TYR A 122 2.80 5.06 1.19
CA TYR A 122 3.98 4.28 1.54
C TYR A 122 4.79 4.99 2.61
N THR A 123 5.53 4.20 3.38
CA THR A 123 6.60 4.70 4.24
C THR A 123 7.93 4.23 3.65
N ALA A 124 8.82 5.17 3.33
CA ALA A 124 10.13 4.88 2.77
C ALA A 124 11.14 4.65 3.89
N TYR A 125 11.83 3.53 3.84
CA TYR A 125 12.93 3.19 4.74
C TYR A 125 14.23 3.08 3.95
N ASP A 126 15.32 3.53 4.55
CA ASP A 126 16.64 3.30 3.99
C ASP A 126 17.08 1.88 4.34
N LEU A 127 17.48 1.10 3.33
CA LEU A 127 17.94 -0.27 3.49
C LEU A 127 19.40 -0.35 3.07
N GLU A 128 20.26 -0.86 3.97
CA GLU A 128 21.63 -1.21 3.60
C GLU A 128 21.63 -2.51 2.80
N VAL A 129 22.06 -2.42 1.55
CA VAL A 129 22.23 -3.57 0.68
C VAL A 129 23.70 -3.92 0.59
N ALA A 130 24.08 -5.07 1.15
CA ALA A 130 25.42 -5.62 0.96
C ALA A 130 25.55 -6.17 -0.46
N LEU A 131 26.39 -5.53 -1.28
CA LEU A 131 26.77 -6.07 -2.59
C LEU A 131 27.82 -7.16 -2.37
N SER A 132 27.46 -8.42 -2.58
CA SER A 132 28.46 -9.48 -2.67
C SER A 132 29.10 -9.39 -4.05
N LEU A 133 30.39 -9.06 -4.10
CA LEU A 133 31.19 -9.17 -5.31
C LEU A 133 31.41 -10.66 -5.59
N ILE A 134 30.74 -11.18 -6.60
CA ILE A 134 31.05 -12.50 -7.15
C ILE A 134 32.27 -12.29 -8.05
N HIS A 135 33.43 -12.74 -7.59
CA HIS A 135 34.59 -12.86 -8.47
C HIS A 135 34.36 -14.03 -9.41
N ILE A 136 34.24 -13.69 -10.67
CA ILE A 136 34.27 -14.69 -11.75
C ILE A 136 35.74 -14.99 -12.08
#